data_230ed94be83dcf71daa7b44d2334ddf5
#
_entry.id   230ed94be83dcf71daa7b44d2334ddf5
#
_cell.length_a   1.000
_cell.length_b   1.000
_cell.length_c   1.000
_cell.angle_alpha   90.00
_cell.angle_beta   90.00
_cell.angle_gamma   90.00
#
_symmetry.space_group_name_H-M   'P 1'
#
loop_
_entity.id
_entity.type
_entity.pdbx_description
1 polymer ?
#
loop_
_entity_poly.entity_id
_entity_poly.type
_entity_poly.pdbx_seq_one_letter_code
_entity_poly.pdbx_strand_id
1 'polypeptide(L)'
;MIPQRTVVALALLVLSGCATQPQREDPAASARRLRAERLAQEFVLVDAHLDIPYRLLERMTDISARSTTTDFDYPRARAGGLDAAFAAVYTPQSYESTGGARAYAEQGIRFVEGLVARWPKQFALARSETDIRTNARSGLISLPLGMENGIPLEGDPANVQRFYDRGVRYITLVHARPNHIADASMDTLRRWNGLSPFGRSVIAEMNRVGMIIDVSHMSDSAFAQTLALSRAPVIASHSACRHFTPGWERNLSDEMIRLLASRGGVVQINFGSGFLRDDIRVRMDQTGAAVRAYLVEHNLRSLDEDAVRFARAYRLEQGIPYADVSDVARHIDHVKLLVGVDHVGFGSDFEGLGDDLPEGLKDVSGYPNLIAELLARGYSDDDIQKICGGNFFRAWSAVDSVARIMQTETPVPPAVR
;
A
#
# COMPACT_ATOMS: atom_id res chain seq x y z
N MET A 1 57.01 -41.74 62.98
CA MET A 1 56.69 -40.74 61.90
C MET A 1 55.75 -41.39 60.87
N ILE A 2 54.49 -41.11 60.98
CA ILE A 2 53.43 -41.68 60.13
C ILE A 2 52.98 -40.53 59.17
N PRO A 3 52.98 -40.72 57.84
CA PRO A 3 52.52 -39.62 56.93
C PRO A 3 50.99 -39.57 56.87
N GLN A 4 50.44 -38.37 57.00
CA GLN A 4 49.03 -38.02 56.79
C GLN A 4 48.66 -38.18 55.32
N ARG A 5 47.60 -38.91 55.06
CA ARG A 5 46.94 -39.03 53.77
C ARG A 5 45.89 -37.93 53.69
N THR A 6 46.07 -37.01 52.72
CA THR A 6 45.09 -35.96 52.33
C THR A 6 43.99 -36.61 51.49
N VAL A 7 42.76 -36.61 51.96
CA VAL A 7 41.57 -36.99 51.18
C VAL A 7 41.08 -35.75 50.43
N VAL A 8 41.13 -35.77 49.09
CA VAL A 8 40.54 -34.81 48.26
C VAL A 8 39.08 -35.20 47.97
N ALA A 9 38.14 -34.46 48.51
CA ALA A 9 36.70 -34.61 48.19
C ALA A 9 36.39 -33.94 46.88
N LEU A 10 36.00 -34.73 45.86
CA LEU A 10 35.54 -34.25 44.56
C LEU A 10 34.04 -33.89 44.65
N ALA A 11 33.71 -32.61 44.70
CA ALA A 11 32.33 -32.15 44.64
C ALA A 11 31.82 -32.19 43.19
N LEU A 12 30.94 -33.12 42.88
CA LEU A 12 30.20 -33.12 41.61
C LEU A 12 29.12 -32.01 41.65
N LEU A 13 29.35 -30.91 40.92
CA LEU A 13 28.32 -29.91 40.59
C LEU A 13 27.39 -30.51 39.53
N VAL A 14 26.20 -30.91 39.92
CA VAL A 14 25.10 -31.25 39.00
C VAL A 14 24.53 -29.93 38.48
N LEU A 15 24.94 -29.53 37.30
CA LEU A 15 24.29 -28.46 36.53
C LEU A 15 22.92 -28.96 36.06
N SER A 16 21.86 -28.64 36.80
CA SER A 16 20.48 -28.79 36.36
C SER A 16 20.23 -27.76 35.22
N GLY A 17 20.47 -28.17 33.99
CA GLY A 17 20.06 -27.43 32.82
C GLY A 17 18.53 -27.36 32.80
N CYS A 18 17.95 -26.20 33.09
CA CYS A 18 16.56 -25.91 32.74
C CYS A 18 16.45 -25.92 31.21
N ALA A 19 16.15 -27.09 30.65
CA ALA A 19 15.66 -27.17 29.28
C ALA A 19 14.30 -26.45 29.26
N THR A 20 14.27 -25.24 28.71
CA THR A 20 13.01 -24.59 28.37
C THR A 20 12.29 -25.48 27.38
N GLN A 21 11.24 -26.16 27.85
CA GLN A 21 10.34 -26.90 26.96
C GLN A 21 9.80 -25.87 25.93
N PRO A 22 9.79 -26.21 24.64
CA PRO A 22 9.11 -25.36 23.66
C PRO A 22 7.67 -25.20 24.15
N GLN A 23 7.26 -23.94 24.35
CA GLN A 23 5.87 -23.61 24.69
C GLN A 23 4.99 -24.25 23.61
N ARG A 24 4.10 -25.18 24.01
CA ARG A 24 3.10 -25.73 23.08
C ARG A 24 2.25 -24.58 22.63
N GLU A 25 2.28 -24.33 21.32
CA GLU A 25 1.42 -23.33 20.67
C GLU A 25 -0.04 -23.60 21.06
N ASP A 26 -0.79 -22.54 21.41
CA ASP A 26 -2.22 -22.68 21.72
C ASP A 26 -2.93 -23.34 20.53
N PRO A 27 -3.62 -24.50 20.72
CA PRO A 27 -4.31 -25.18 19.64
C PRO A 27 -5.32 -24.29 18.90
N ALA A 28 -5.94 -23.33 19.58
CA ALA A 28 -6.85 -22.37 18.97
C ALA A 28 -6.10 -21.35 18.09
N ALA A 29 -4.91 -20.90 18.48
CA ALA A 29 -4.07 -20.04 17.66
C ALA A 29 -3.57 -20.77 16.41
N SER A 30 -3.12 -22.02 16.54
CA SER A 30 -2.71 -22.87 15.41
C SER A 30 -3.88 -23.08 14.42
N ALA A 31 -5.08 -23.39 14.90
CA ALA A 31 -6.26 -23.57 14.05
C ALA A 31 -6.65 -22.26 13.31
N ARG A 32 -6.55 -21.10 13.98
CA ARG A 32 -6.79 -19.79 13.32
C ARG A 32 -5.78 -19.52 12.24
N ARG A 33 -4.49 -19.81 12.48
CA ARG A 33 -3.44 -19.63 11.45
C ARG A 33 -3.71 -20.47 10.21
N LEU A 34 -3.99 -21.77 10.38
CA LEU A 34 -4.33 -22.64 9.25
C LEU A 34 -5.59 -22.19 8.50
N ARG A 35 -6.60 -21.68 9.23
CA ARG A 35 -7.79 -21.10 8.62
C ARG A 35 -7.43 -19.84 7.81
N ALA A 36 -6.58 -18.96 8.34
CA ALA A 36 -6.15 -17.75 7.66
C ALA A 36 -5.35 -18.05 6.40
N GLU A 37 -4.42 -19.01 6.44
CA GLU A 37 -3.66 -19.48 5.27
C GLU A 37 -4.62 -20.03 4.19
N ARG A 38 -5.63 -20.82 4.57
CA ARG A 38 -6.66 -21.31 3.65
C ARG A 38 -7.46 -20.17 3.02
N LEU A 39 -7.96 -19.22 3.83
CA LEU A 39 -8.76 -18.09 3.34
C LEU A 39 -7.97 -17.18 2.42
N ALA A 40 -6.68 -16.95 2.70
CA ALA A 40 -5.79 -16.19 1.83
C ALA A 40 -5.62 -16.84 0.44
N GLN A 41 -5.70 -18.18 0.35
CA GLN A 41 -5.63 -18.90 -0.94
C GLN A 41 -6.99 -19.06 -1.62
N GLU A 42 -8.08 -18.96 -0.88
CA GLU A 42 -9.45 -19.16 -1.37
C GLU A 42 -10.05 -17.87 -1.93
N PHE A 43 -9.80 -16.74 -1.26
CA PHE A 43 -10.34 -15.44 -1.66
C PHE A 43 -9.36 -14.70 -2.58
N VAL A 44 -9.90 -13.94 -3.53
CA VAL A 44 -9.07 -13.07 -4.36
C VAL A 44 -8.54 -11.92 -3.50
N LEU A 45 -7.24 -11.92 -3.23
CA LEU A 45 -6.58 -10.89 -2.44
C LEU A 45 -6.00 -9.81 -3.34
N VAL A 46 -6.46 -8.58 -3.10
CA VAL A 46 -6.03 -7.37 -3.82
C VAL A 46 -5.33 -6.45 -2.83
N ASP A 47 -4.14 -6.02 -3.18
CA ASP A 47 -3.48 -4.90 -2.55
C ASP A 47 -3.49 -3.70 -3.50
N ALA A 48 -4.02 -2.59 -3.02
CA ALA A 48 -4.31 -1.43 -3.87
C ALA A 48 -3.09 -0.56 -4.17
N HIS A 49 -1.93 -0.80 -3.53
CA HIS A 49 -0.76 0.03 -3.76
C HIS A 49 0.56 -0.66 -3.39
N LEU A 50 1.41 -0.90 -4.41
CA LEU A 50 2.79 -1.36 -4.25
C LEU A 50 3.71 -0.58 -5.20
N ASP A 51 4.85 -0.11 -4.71
CA ASP A 51 5.84 0.66 -5.48
C ASP A 51 6.79 -0.20 -6.32
N ILE A 52 6.30 -1.34 -6.82
CA ILE A 52 7.06 -2.29 -7.63
C ILE A 52 7.82 -1.62 -8.78
N PRO A 53 7.19 -0.77 -9.64
CA PRO A 53 7.89 -0.16 -10.76
C PRO A 53 9.00 0.79 -10.31
N TYR A 54 8.71 1.64 -9.31
CA TYR A 54 9.68 2.59 -8.79
C TYR A 54 10.92 1.89 -8.23
N ARG A 55 10.70 0.91 -7.36
CA ARG A 55 11.77 0.11 -6.73
C ARG A 55 12.64 -0.61 -7.75
N LEU A 56 12.02 -1.27 -8.73
CA LEU A 56 12.74 -2.08 -9.72
C LEU A 56 13.41 -1.22 -10.82
N LEU A 57 12.88 -0.02 -11.13
CA LEU A 57 13.55 0.94 -12.00
C LEU A 57 14.83 1.49 -11.36
N GLU A 58 14.81 1.69 -10.04
CA GLU A 58 16.02 2.08 -9.34
C GLU A 58 17.05 0.95 -9.26
N ARG A 59 16.59 -0.25 -8.96
CA ARG A 59 17.44 -1.44 -8.84
C ARG A 59 16.69 -2.68 -9.30
N MET A 60 16.93 -3.06 -10.56
CA MET A 60 16.32 -4.26 -11.12
C MET A 60 16.69 -5.50 -10.31
N THR A 61 15.67 -6.23 -9.85
CA THR A 61 15.77 -7.49 -9.11
C THR A 61 14.91 -8.53 -9.82
N ASP A 62 15.32 -9.80 -9.79
CA ASP A 62 14.52 -10.91 -10.30
C ASP A 62 13.40 -11.26 -9.31
N ILE A 63 12.21 -10.72 -9.56
CA ILE A 63 11.00 -10.95 -8.75
C ILE A 63 10.29 -12.28 -9.10
N SER A 64 10.77 -13.04 -10.06
CA SER A 64 10.26 -14.38 -10.35
C SER A 64 10.75 -15.44 -9.38
N ALA A 65 11.84 -15.15 -8.68
CA ALA A 65 12.45 -15.96 -7.65
C ALA A 65 12.45 -15.24 -6.29
N ARG A 66 12.66 -15.99 -5.20
CA ARG A 66 12.70 -15.40 -3.85
C ARG A 66 13.86 -14.40 -3.74
N SER A 67 13.52 -13.17 -3.40
CA SER A 67 14.45 -12.07 -3.18
C SER A 67 14.69 -11.81 -1.69
N THR A 68 15.86 -11.29 -1.33
CA THR A 68 16.18 -10.81 0.02
C THR A 68 16.24 -9.28 0.09
N THR A 69 16.03 -8.59 -1.04
CA THR A 69 16.20 -7.13 -1.16
C THR A 69 14.92 -6.41 -1.58
N THR A 70 13.82 -7.14 -1.74
CA THR A 70 12.50 -6.62 -2.10
C THR A 70 11.47 -7.12 -1.08
N ASP A 71 10.35 -6.41 -0.94
CA ASP A 71 9.20 -6.84 -0.13
C ASP A 71 8.23 -7.68 -0.97
N PHE A 72 8.37 -7.63 -2.30
CA PHE A 72 7.55 -8.34 -3.27
C PHE A 72 8.39 -9.26 -4.16
N ASP A 73 7.99 -10.51 -4.27
CA ASP A 73 8.38 -11.46 -5.32
C ASP A 73 7.27 -12.51 -5.50
N TYR A 74 7.30 -13.23 -6.62
CA TYR A 74 6.28 -14.21 -6.96
C TYR A 74 6.15 -15.34 -5.91
N PRO A 75 7.22 -15.99 -5.42
CA PRO A 75 7.08 -17.06 -4.42
C PRO A 75 6.43 -16.60 -3.11
N ARG A 76 6.80 -15.40 -2.62
CA ARG A 76 6.22 -14.84 -1.38
C ARG A 76 4.81 -14.35 -1.59
N ALA A 77 4.52 -13.71 -2.72
CA ALA A 77 3.17 -13.27 -3.06
C ALA A 77 2.21 -14.47 -3.15
N ARG A 78 2.64 -15.58 -3.80
CA ARG A 78 1.85 -16.82 -3.82
C ARG A 78 1.68 -17.42 -2.42
N ALA A 79 2.72 -17.44 -1.59
CA ALA A 79 2.63 -17.92 -0.21
C ALA A 79 1.66 -17.06 0.63
N GLY A 80 1.65 -15.75 0.43
CA GLY A 80 0.74 -14.81 1.09
C GLY A 80 -0.69 -14.80 0.55
N GLY A 81 -0.96 -15.47 -0.59
CA GLY A 81 -2.27 -15.48 -1.24
C GLY A 81 -2.58 -14.23 -2.04
N LEU A 82 -1.59 -13.39 -2.36
CA LEU A 82 -1.77 -12.18 -3.15
C LEU A 82 -2.06 -12.54 -4.62
N ASP A 83 -3.18 -12.07 -5.14
CA ASP A 83 -3.61 -12.28 -6.54
C ASP A 83 -3.48 -11.04 -7.41
N ALA A 84 -3.61 -9.85 -6.81
CA ALA A 84 -3.45 -8.59 -7.52
C ALA A 84 -2.67 -7.58 -6.68
N ALA A 85 -1.54 -7.12 -7.22
CA ALA A 85 -0.72 -6.05 -6.70
C ALA A 85 -0.85 -4.84 -7.65
N PHE A 86 -1.55 -3.78 -7.21
CA PHE A 86 -1.58 -2.55 -8.00
C PHE A 86 -0.19 -1.95 -8.07
N ALA A 87 0.42 -2.02 -9.24
CA ALA A 87 1.74 -1.48 -9.52
C ALA A 87 1.64 0.04 -9.68
N ALA A 88 2.12 0.77 -8.67
CA ALA A 88 2.07 2.23 -8.64
C ALA A 88 3.14 2.81 -9.57
N VAL A 89 2.69 3.44 -10.66
CA VAL A 89 3.55 4.20 -11.57
C VAL A 89 3.73 5.59 -10.96
N TYR A 90 4.69 5.69 -10.03
CA TYR A 90 5.01 6.94 -9.34
C TYR A 90 5.73 7.91 -10.26
N THR A 91 5.38 9.21 -10.17
CA THR A 91 6.07 10.29 -10.87
C THR A 91 6.66 11.29 -9.87
N PRO A 92 8.01 11.46 -9.85
CA PRO A 92 8.67 12.39 -8.93
C PRO A 92 8.19 13.84 -9.08
N GLN A 93 8.09 14.54 -7.94
CA GLN A 93 7.62 15.93 -7.87
C GLN A 93 8.43 16.91 -8.74
N SER A 94 9.72 16.63 -9.00
CA SER A 94 10.58 17.48 -9.82
C SER A 94 10.02 17.71 -11.23
N TYR A 95 9.28 16.73 -11.77
CA TYR A 95 8.66 16.85 -13.10
C TYR A 95 7.57 17.93 -13.19
N GLU A 96 7.02 18.40 -12.07
CA GLU A 96 6.10 19.55 -12.05
C GLU A 96 6.74 20.82 -12.62
N SER A 97 8.04 21.00 -12.39
CA SER A 97 8.79 22.17 -12.85
C SER A 97 9.65 21.90 -14.08
N THR A 98 10.16 20.69 -14.26
CA THR A 98 11.06 20.35 -15.37
C THR A 98 10.35 19.92 -16.65
N GLY A 99 9.06 19.52 -16.53
CA GLY A 99 8.30 18.91 -17.63
C GLY A 99 8.74 17.47 -17.94
N GLY A 100 8.05 16.83 -18.90
CA GLY A 100 8.35 15.46 -19.32
C GLY A 100 7.74 14.36 -18.45
N ALA A 101 6.83 14.71 -17.54
CA ALA A 101 6.16 13.80 -16.63
C ALA A 101 5.41 12.68 -17.36
N ARG A 102 4.71 13.02 -18.45
CA ARG A 102 3.98 12.03 -19.25
C ARG A 102 4.91 10.99 -19.84
N ALA A 103 6.04 11.40 -20.41
CA ALA A 103 7.02 10.48 -20.98
C ALA A 103 7.63 9.55 -19.92
N TYR A 104 7.85 10.08 -18.72
CA TYR A 104 8.34 9.30 -17.57
C TYR A 104 7.30 8.26 -17.12
N ALA A 105 6.03 8.65 -16.95
CA ALA A 105 4.96 7.70 -16.61
C ALA A 105 4.77 6.61 -17.69
N GLU A 106 4.84 6.98 -18.97
CA GLU A 106 4.82 6.02 -20.09
C GLU A 106 6.00 5.02 -20.02
N GLN A 107 7.17 5.46 -19.56
CA GLN A 107 8.30 4.57 -19.32
C GLN A 107 8.00 3.58 -18.18
N GLY A 108 7.40 4.05 -17.08
CA GLY A 108 6.96 3.20 -15.97
C GLY A 108 5.94 2.14 -16.41
N ILE A 109 4.96 2.53 -17.23
CA ILE A 109 3.98 1.60 -17.80
C ILE A 109 4.67 0.53 -18.67
N ARG A 110 5.54 0.94 -19.60
CA ARG A 110 6.31 0.01 -20.44
C ARG A 110 7.20 -0.91 -19.60
N PHE A 111 7.71 -0.43 -18.47
CA PHE A 111 8.50 -1.24 -17.56
C PHE A 111 7.66 -2.39 -16.97
N VAL A 112 6.44 -2.11 -16.48
CA VAL A 112 5.54 -3.16 -15.97
C VAL A 112 5.14 -4.14 -17.08
N GLU A 113 4.84 -3.64 -18.29
CA GLU A 113 4.60 -4.48 -19.47
C GLU A 113 5.79 -5.41 -19.75
N GLY A 114 7.01 -4.89 -19.61
CA GLY A 114 8.26 -5.65 -19.74
C GLY A 114 8.44 -6.73 -18.67
N LEU A 115 8.04 -6.46 -17.41
CA LEU A 115 8.07 -7.47 -16.33
C LEU A 115 7.14 -8.65 -16.67
N VAL A 116 5.92 -8.36 -17.12
CA VAL A 116 4.94 -9.38 -17.52
C VAL A 116 5.44 -10.18 -18.73
N ALA A 117 6.00 -9.50 -19.72
CA ALA A 117 6.56 -10.16 -20.90
C ALA A 117 7.77 -11.05 -20.56
N ARG A 118 8.56 -10.67 -19.56
CA ARG A 118 9.71 -11.44 -19.08
C ARG A 118 9.30 -12.70 -18.31
N TRP A 119 8.21 -12.63 -17.54
CA TRP A 119 7.75 -13.72 -16.68
C TRP A 119 6.25 -14.03 -16.87
N PRO A 120 5.82 -14.43 -18.10
CA PRO A 120 4.41 -14.56 -18.45
C PRO A 120 3.71 -15.79 -17.81
N LYS A 121 4.47 -16.66 -17.14
CA LYS A 121 3.93 -17.77 -16.35
C LYS A 121 3.70 -17.43 -14.88
N GLN A 122 4.03 -16.20 -14.47
CA GLN A 122 3.97 -15.73 -13.09
C GLN A 122 3.13 -14.46 -12.96
N PHE A 123 3.25 -13.55 -13.91
CA PHE A 123 2.58 -12.25 -13.86
C PHE A 123 1.73 -12.02 -15.12
N ALA A 124 0.65 -11.27 -14.93
CA ALA A 124 -0.19 -10.81 -16.04
C ALA A 124 -0.66 -9.37 -15.78
N LEU A 125 -0.85 -8.59 -16.82
CA LEU A 125 -1.58 -7.32 -16.69
C LEU A 125 -3.06 -7.60 -16.40
N ALA A 126 -3.70 -6.69 -15.69
CA ALA A 126 -5.14 -6.71 -15.48
C ALA A 126 -5.72 -5.30 -15.66
N ARG A 127 -6.83 -5.22 -16.37
CA ARG A 127 -7.55 -3.97 -16.66
C ARG A 127 -8.98 -3.97 -16.13
N SER A 128 -9.37 -5.08 -15.48
CA SER A 128 -10.70 -5.30 -14.93
C SER A 128 -10.67 -6.32 -13.80
N GLU A 129 -11.72 -6.34 -12.97
CA GLU A 129 -11.95 -7.41 -11.99
C GLU A 129 -11.95 -8.81 -12.66
N THR A 130 -12.56 -8.92 -13.84
CA THR A 130 -12.62 -10.19 -14.60
C THR A 130 -11.23 -10.69 -14.95
N ASP A 131 -10.31 -9.80 -15.36
CA ASP A 131 -8.92 -10.16 -15.65
C ASP A 131 -8.23 -10.69 -14.38
N ILE A 132 -8.37 -9.98 -13.24
CA ILE A 132 -7.78 -10.39 -11.96
C ILE A 132 -8.27 -11.78 -11.57
N ARG A 133 -9.59 -12.02 -11.60
CA ARG A 133 -10.17 -13.34 -11.27
C ARG A 133 -9.73 -14.44 -12.23
N THR A 134 -9.54 -14.12 -13.49
CA THR A 134 -9.08 -15.10 -14.50
C THR A 134 -7.61 -15.44 -14.29
N ASN A 135 -6.78 -14.43 -14.04
CA ASN A 135 -5.35 -14.61 -13.75
C ASN A 135 -5.15 -15.42 -12.47
N ALA A 136 -5.88 -15.09 -11.39
CA ALA A 136 -5.83 -15.81 -10.10
C ALA A 136 -6.12 -17.31 -10.28
N ARG A 137 -7.19 -17.65 -11.02
CA ARG A 137 -7.52 -19.07 -11.33
C ARG A 137 -6.41 -19.79 -12.13
N SER A 138 -5.61 -19.04 -12.87
CA SER A 138 -4.46 -19.58 -13.62
C SER A 138 -3.16 -19.58 -12.82
N GLY A 139 -3.19 -19.18 -11.53
CA GLY A 139 -2.02 -19.08 -10.66
C GLY A 139 -1.10 -17.90 -10.99
N LEU A 140 -1.57 -16.94 -11.80
CA LEU A 140 -0.84 -15.73 -12.14
C LEU A 140 -1.16 -14.62 -11.13
N ILE A 141 -0.16 -13.81 -10.80
CA ILE A 141 -0.35 -12.57 -10.05
C ILE A 141 -0.63 -11.45 -11.05
N SER A 142 -1.74 -10.76 -10.86
CA SER A 142 -2.12 -9.60 -11.65
C SER A 142 -1.32 -8.38 -11.23
N LEU A 143 -0.86 -7.59 -12.20
CA LEU A 143 -0.26 -6.28 -12.02
C LEU A 143 -1.15 -5.22 -12.69
N PRO A 144 -2.31 -4.86 -12.10
CA PRO A 144 -3.07 -3.70 -12.54
C PRO A 144 -2.26 -2.43 -12.28
N LEU A 145 -2.46 -1.39 -13.09
CA LEU A 145 -1.69 -0.16 -13.00
C LEU A 145 -2.44 0.91 -12.21
N GLY A 146 -1.79 1.46 -11.20
CA GLY A 146 -2.11 2.74 -10.58
C GLY A 146 -1.13 3.81 -11.04
N MET A 147 -1.56 5.06 -11.17
CA MET A 147 -0.66 6.20 -11.36
C MET A 147 -0.58 6.98 -10.07
N GLU A 148 0.62 7.15 -9.52
CA GLU A 148 0.81 7.96 -8.35
C GLU A 148 1.45 9.30 -8.68
N ASN A 149 0.79 10.38 -8.23
CA ASN A 149 1.02 11.78 -8.58
C ASN A 149 0.56 12.14 -10.01
N GLY A 150 -0.53 12.87 -10.13
CA GLY A 150 -1.19 13.22 -11.39
C GLY A 150 -0.41 14.19 -12.30
N ILE A 151 0.84 14.53 -11.98
CA ILE A 151 1.70 15.42 -12.81
C ILE A 151 1.74 15.00 -14.30
N PRO A 152 1.72 13.68 -14.66
CA PRO A 152 1.69 13.25 -16.05
C PRO A 152 0.49 13.72 -16.89
N LEU A 153 -0.54 14.27 -16.27
CA LEU A 153 -1.67 14.87 -17.00
C LEU A 153 -1.29 16.19 -17.70
N GLU A 154 -0.19 16.84 -17.30
CA GLU A 154 0.46 17.96 -17.98
C GLU A 154 -0.52 19.06 -18.43
N GLY A 155 -1.57 19.36 -17.62
CA GLY A 155 -2.55 20.41 -17.89
C GLY A 155 -3.60 20.09 -18.98
N ASP A 156 -3.62 18.86 -19.50
CA ASP A 156 -4.58 18.39 -20.49
C ASP A 156 -5.45 17.24 -19.93
N PRO A 157 -6.77 17.47 -19.71
CA PRO A 157 -7.66 16.42 -19.19
C PRO A 157 -7.75 15.20 -20.12
N ALA A 158 -7.52 15.36 -21.44
CA ALA A 158 -7.53 14.23 -22.38
C ALA A 158 -6.46 13.18 -22.08
N ASN A 159 -5.43 13.52 -21.32
CA ASN A 159 -4.43 12.56 -20.85
C ASN A 159 -5.01 11.54 -19.86
N VAL A 160 -6.15 11.80 -19.21
CA VAL A 160 -6.87 10.80 -18.40
C VAL A 160 -7.31 9.63 -19.27
N GLN A 161 -7.97 9.91 -20.42
CA GLN A 161 -8.37 8.87 -21.38
C GLN A 161 -7.15 8.13 -21.93
N ARG A 162 -6.09 8.84 -22.29
CA ARG A 162 -4.85 8.25 -22.78
C ARG A 162 -4.29 7.22 -21.79
N PHE A 163 -4.16 7.56 -20.51
CA PHE A 163 -3.63 6.64 -19.51
C PHE A 163 -4.60 5.49 -19.20
N TYR A 164 -5.91 5.71 -19.26
CA TYR A 164 -6.89 4.63 -19.15
C TYR A 164 -6.73 3.61 -20.29
N ASP A 165 -6.54 4.06 -21.52
CA ASP A 165 -6.29 3.21 -22.68
C ASP A 165 -4.96 2.45 -22.56
N ARG A 166 -3.96 3.04 -21.89
CA ARG A 166 -2.70 2.38 -21.53
C ARG A 166 -2.84 1.34 -20.41
N GLY A 167 -3.99 1.28 -19.74
CA GLY A 167 -4.27 0.27 -18.71
C GLY A 167 -4.22 0.78 -17.28
N VAL A 168 -3.99 2.08 -17.04
CA VAL A 168 -4.11 2.70 -15.71
C VAL A 168 -5.57 2.64 -15.26
N ARG A 169 -5.79 2.31 -13.99
CA ARG A 169 -7.15 2.17 -13.44
C ARG A 169 -7.45 3.11 -12.29
N TYR A 170 -6.44 3.64 -11.63
CA TYR A 170 -6.62 4.78 -10.73
C TYR A 170 -5.53 5.83 -10.92
N ILE A 171 -5.81 7.07 -10.50
CA ILE A 171 -4.83 8.15 -10.41
C ILE A 171 -4.91 8.77 -9.01
N THR A 172 -3.78 8.72 -8.26
CA THR A 172 -3.54 9.54 -7.07
C THR A 172 -3.19 10.95 -7.55
N LEU A 173 -4.07 11.91 -7.31
CA LEU A 173 -4.00 13.20 -7.99
C LEU A 173 -2.80 14.07 -7.58
N VAL A 174 -2.30 13.87 -6.37
CA VAL A 174 -1.18 14.62 -5.79
C VAL A 174 -0.35 13.68 -4.90
N HIS A 175 0.92 14.02 -4.66
CA HIS A 175 1.77 13.26 -3.74
C HIS A 175 2.22 14.13 -2.54
N ALA A 176 3.51 14.24 -2.27
CA ALA A 176 4.02 14.91 -1.07
C ALA A 176 3.93 16.45 -1.11
N ARG A 177 3.79 17.06 -2.29
CA ARG A 177 3.71 18.52 -2.47
C ARG A 177 2.60 18.89 -3.43
N PRO A 178 2.03 20.11 -3.32
CA PRO A 178 1.07 20.62 -4.28
C PRO A 178 1.61 20.56 -5.72
N ASN A 179 0.74 20.15 -6.64
CA ASN A 179 0.99 20.19 -8.07
C ASN A 179 -0.04 21.07 -8.78
N HIS A 180 -0.11 21.03 -10.12
CA HIS A 180 -1.09 21.80 -10.89
C HIS A 180 -2.54 21.30 -10.76
N ILE A 181 -2.78 20.20 -10.02
CA ILE A 181 -4.11 19.58 -9.83
C ILE A 181 -4.68 19.92 -8.45
N ALA A 182 -3.89 19.71 -7.38
CA ALA A 182 -4.39 19.76 -6.00
C ALA A 182 -3.30 20.13 -4.99
N ASP A 183 -3.74 20.51 -3.79
CA ASP A 183 -2.89 20.64 -2.61
C ASP A 183 -2.70 19.28 -1.93
N ALA A 184 -1.46 19.07 -1.43
CA ALA A 184 -1.04 17.85 -0.75
C ALA A 184 -1.18 17.97 0.77
N SER A 185 -1.37 16.83 1.44
CA SER A 185 -1.47 16.72 2.91
C SER A 185 -0.14 16.90 3.63
N MET A 186 0.98 16.54 2.98
CA MET A 186 2.32 16.54 3.58
C MET A 186 3.07 17.88 3.46
N ASP A 187 2.48 18.87 2.79
CA ASP A 187 3.04 20.21 2.64
C ASP A 187 2.13 21.24 3.32
N THR A 188 2.73 22.26 3.91
CA THR A 188 1.99 23.39 4.49
C THR A 188 1.54 24.40 3.45
N LEU A 189 2.11 24.35 2.24
CA LEU A 189 1.73 25.21 1.13
C LEU A 189 0.33 24.83 0.65
N ARG A 190 -0.60 25.79 0.68
CA ARG A 190 -1.96 25.67 0.16
C ARG A 190 -2.09 26.55 -1.10
N ARG A 191 -1.60 26.03 -2.24
CA ARG A 191 -1.57 26.74 -3.52
C ARG A 191 -2.97 27.04 -4.04
N TRP A 192 -3.91 26.11 -3.83
CA TRP A 192 -5.25 26.13 -4.38
C TRP A 192 -6.36 26.21 -3.33
N ASN A 193 -6.02 26.05 -2.04
CA ASN A 193 -6.99 25.77 -0.98
C ASN A 193 -7.90 24.59 -1.34
N GLY A 194 -7.31 23.56 -1.92
CA GLY A 194 -7.98 22.32 -2.35
C GLY A 194 -7.62 21.94 -3.78
N LEU A 195 -8.62 21.91 -4.67
CA LEU A 195 -8.44 21.61 -6.08
C LEU A 195 -8.21 22.89 -6.90
N SER A 196 -7.28 22.82 -7.86
CA SER A 196 -7.14 23.84 -8.90
C SER A 196 -8.34 23.82 -9.87
N PRO A 197 -8.53 24.88 -10.71
CA PRO A 197 -9.49 24.82 -11.81
C PRO A 197 -9.27 23.62 -12.74
N PHE A 198 -8.01 23.29 -13.04
CA PHE A 198 -7.66 22.10 -13.82
C PHE A 198 -8.02 20.80 -13.06
N GLY A 199 -7.74 20.71 -11.76
CA GLY A 199 -8.11 19.55 -10.94
C GLY A 199 -9.60 19.24 -10.98
N ARG A 200 -10.47 20.26 -11.01
CA ARG A 200 -11.93 20.08 -11.17
C ARG A 200 -12.29 19.45 -12.51
N SER A 201 -11.63 19.83 -13.61
CA SER A 201 -11.83 19.21 -14.91
C SER A 201 -11.31 17.78 -14.97
N VAL A 202 -10.21 17.48 -14.27
CA VAL A 202 -9.68 16.13 -14.13
C VAL A 202 -10.67 15.20 -13.43
N ILE A 203 -11.29 15.64 -12.32
CA ILE A 203 -12.35 14.87 -11.63
C ILE A 203 -13.50 14.50 -12.57
N ALA A 204 -13.99 15.48 -13.34
CA ALA A 204 -15.07 15.26 -14.29
C ALA A 204 -14.69 14.24 -15.38
N GLU A 205 -13.48 14.37 -15.93
CA GLU A 205 -12.98 13.47 -16.97
C GLU A 205 -12.72 12.06 -16.44
N MET A 206 -12.16 11.91 -15.22
CA MET A 206 -11.99 10.61 -14.57
C MET A 206 -13.30 9.87 -14.39
N ASN A 207 -14.36 10.56 -13.94
CA ASN A 207 -15.70 9.97 -13.82
C ASN A 207 -16.25 9.55 -15.20
N ARG A 208 -16.04 10.37 -16.25
CA ARG A 208 -16.50 10.06 -17.61
C ARG A 208 -15.80 8.83 -18.19
N VAL A 209 -14.49 8.71 -17.96
CA VAL A 209 -13.65 7.65 -18.51
C VAL A 209 -13.81 6.33 -17.76
N GLY A 210 -14.15 6.38 -16.47
CA GLY A 210 -14.13 5.21 -15.56
C GLY A 210 -12.78 5.04 -14.87
N MET A 211 -11.99 6.11 -14.76
CA MET A 211 -10.77 6.14 -13.99
C MET A 211 -11.10 6.34 -12.52
N ILE A 212 -10.67 5.43 -11.65
CA ILE A 212 -10.88 5.54 -10.20
C ILE A 212 -10.08 6.75 -9.68
N ILE A 213 -10.72 7.60 -8.90
CA ILE A 213 -10.08 8.72 -8.22
C ILE A 213 -9.51 8.21 -6.91
N ASP A 214 -8.19 8.34 -6.74
CA ASP A 214 -7.52 8.06 -5.48
C ASP A 214 -7.25 9.36 -4.73
N VAL A 215 -7.74 9.41 -3.49
CA VAL A 215 -7.62 10.58 -2.60
C VAL A 215 -6.48 10.49 -1.59
N SER A 216 -5.67 9.43 -1.64
CA SER A 216 -4.45 9.36 -0.83
C SER A 216 -3.57 10.58 -1.13
N HIS A 217 -2.85 11.09 -0.14
CA HIS A 217 -2.00 12.28 -0.20
C HIS A 217 -2.71 13.64 -0.34
N MET A 218 -4.02 13.71 -0.56
CA MET A 218 -4.72 14.98 -0.66
C MET A 218 -4.77 15.73 0.67
N SER A 219 -4.70 17.07 0.60
CA SER A 219 -5.09 17.91 1.73
C SER A 219 -6.58 17.72 2.06
N ASP A 220 -6.97 18.01 3.30
CA ASP A 220 -8.37 17.89 3.74
C ASP A 220 -9.33 18.69 2.85
N SER A 221 -8.92 19.88 2.41
CA SER A 221 -9.70 20.72 1.49
C SER A 221 -9.83 20.10 0.11
N ALA A 222 -8.74 19.52 -0.43
CA ALA A 222 -8.76 18.84 -1.73
C ALA A 222 -9.63 17.59 -1.68
N PHE A 223 -9.52 16.81 -0.60
CA PHE A 223 -10.37 15.66 -0.35
C PHE A 223 -11.86 16.04 -0.35
N ALA A 224 -12.26 17.02 0.48
CA ALA A 224 -13.66 17.43 0.60
C ALA A 224 -14.23 17.92 -0.75
N GLN A 225 -13.45 18.71 -1.50
CA GLN A 225 -13.85 19.20 -2.83
C GLN A 225 -13.96 18.07 -3.85
N THR A 226 -13.06 17.08 -3.80
CA THR A 226 -13.10 15.89 -4.67
C THR A 226 -14.37 15.08 -4.42
N LEU A 227 -14.71 14.81 -3.15
CA LEU A 227 -15.93 14.07 -2.80
C LEU A 227 -17.21 14.83 -3.19
N ALA A 228 -17.19 16.16 -3.12
CA ALA A 228 -18.32 16.99 -3.52
C ALA A 228 -18.55 16.98 -5.05
N LEU A 229 -17.47 16.84 -5.85
CA LEU A 229 -17.52 16.88 -7.31
C LEU A 229 -17.65 15.50 -7.95
N SER A 230 -17.11 14.45 -7.33
CA SER A 230 -17.14 13.12 -7.92
C SER A 230 -18.56 12.55 -7.95
N ARG A 231 -18.96 12.04 -9.11
CA ARG A 231 -20.21 11.27 -9.32
C ARG A 231 -20.03 9.80 -8.99
N ALA A 232 -18.78 9.31 -8.96
CA ALA A 232 -18.40 7.93 -8.69
C ALA A 232 -17.79 7.80 -7.29
N PRO A 233 -17.79 6.58 -6.70
CA PRO A 233 -16.98 6.32 -5.52
C PRO A 233 -15.50 6.64 -5.74
N VAL A 234 -14.83 7.07 -4.69
CA VAL A 234 -13.38 7.28 -4.66
C VAL A 234 -12.71 6.25 -3.74
N ILE A 235 -11.42 6.03 -3.89
CA ILE A 235 -10.64 5.22 -2.96
C ILE A 235 -9.59 6.07 -2.25
N ALA A 236 -9.15 5.64 -1.08
CA ALA A 236 -7.85 6.00 -0.54
C ALA A 236 -6.97 4.77 -0.68
N SER A 237 -6.11 4.72 -1.70
CA SER A 237 -5.39 3.51 -2.11
C SER A 237 -4.38 3.01 -1.07
N HIS A 238 -3.83 3.93 -0.23
CA HIS A 238 -2.84 3.64 0.80
C HIS A 238 -2.83 4.74 1.87
N SER A 239 -3.88 4.82 2.67
CA SER A 239 -3.98 5.75 3.82
C SER A 239 -4.37 4.98 5.07
N ALA A 240 -4.23 5.60 6.25
CA ALA A 240 -4.64 5.01 7.51
C ALA A 240 -5.60 5.94 8.27
N CYS A 241 -5.95 5.62 9.51
CA CYS A 241 -6.88 6.41 10.31
C CYS A 241 -6.12 7.46 11.14
N ARG A 242 -6.45 8.73 10.97
CA ARG A 242 -5.86 9.85 11.72
C ARG A 242 -6.13 9.76 13.24
N HIS A 243 -7.13 8.99 13.63
CA HIS A 243 -7.39 8.68 15.03
C HIS A 243 -6.14 8.20 15.79
N PHE A 244 -5.27 7.41 15.13
CA PHE A 244 -4.05 6.87 15.71
C PHE A 244 -2.80 7.72 15.45
N THR A 245 -2.93 8.79 14.65
CA THR A 245 -1.89 9.77 14.35
C THR A 245 -2.48 11.19 14.39
N PRO A 246 -2.90 11.67 15.57
CA PRO A 246 -3.64 12.91 15.70
C PRO A 246 -2.92 14.10 15.06
N GLY A 247 -3.66 14.90 14.28
CA GLY A 247 -3.13 16.10 13.63
C GLY A 247 -2.33 15.84 12.35
N TRP A 248 -2.07 14.57 11.98
CA TRP A 248 -1.35 14.27 10.74
C TRP A 248 -2.31 14.11 9.55
N GLU A 249 -2.31 15.12 8.69
CA GLU A 249 -3.27 15.22 7.56
C GLU A 249 -3.09 14.11 6.50
N ARG A 250 -1.95 13.41 6.49
CA ARG A 250 -1.71 12.28 5.56
C ARG A 250 -2.69 11.12 5.78
N ASN A 251 -3.15 10.92 7.00
CA ASN A 251 -4.17 9.94 7.35
C ASN A 251 -5.56 10.57 7.37
N LEU A 252 -6.59 9.77 7.10
CA LEU A 252 -7.97 10.22 7.02
C LEU A 252 -8.59 10.44 8.40
N SER A 253 -9.26 11.58 8.61
CA SER A 253 -10.05 11.80 9.82
C SER A 253 -11.32 10.93 9.81
N ASP A 254 -11.95 10.79 10.98
CA ASP A 254 -13.20 10.03 11.12
C ASP A 254 -14.31 10.60 10.24
N GLU A 255 -14.38 11.93 10.08
CA GLU A 255 -15.33 12.61 9.21
C GLU A 255 -15.05 12.30 7.73
N MET A 256 -13.77 12.27 7.34
CA MET A 256 -13.36 11.90 5.98
C MET A 256 -13.71 10.46 5.66
N ILE A 257 -13.48 9.53 6.60
CA ILE A 257 -13.86 8.11 6.46
C ILE A 257 -15.36 7.97 6.29
N ARG A 258 -16.18 8.66 7.12
CA ARG A 258 -17.64 8.64 6.98
C ARG A 258 -18.11 9.23 5.66
N LEU A 259 -17.51 10.35 5.21
CA LEU A 259 -17.85 10.98 3.95
C LEU A 259 -17.51 10.06 2.76
N LEU A 260 -16.31 9.46 2.76
CA LEU A 260 -15.88 8.52 1.73
C LEU A 260 -16.82 7.30 1.65
N ALA A 261 -17.14 6.70 2.79
CA ALA A 261 -18.05 5.56 2.89
C ALA A 261 -19.46 5.90 2.41
N SER A 262 -20.00 7.09 2.77
CA SER A 262 -21.34 7.53 2.34
C SER A 262 -21.47 7.66 0.80
N ARG A 263 -20.33 7.75 0.10
CA ARG A 263 -20.26 7.77 -1.36
C ARG A 263 -19.87 6.42 -1.96
N GLY A 264 -19.86 5.34 -1.15
CA GLY A 264 -19.51 3.99 -1.59
C GLY A 264 -18.01 3.73 -1.74
N GLY A 265 -17.16 4.64 -1.27
CA GLY A 265 -15.70 4.52 -1.35
C GLY A 265 -15.12 3.48 -0.39
N VAL A 266 -13.80 3.26 -0.49
CA VAL A 266 -13.06 2.28 0.32
C VAL A 266 -11.72 2.87 0.76
N VAL A 267 -11.38 2.68 2.03
CA VAL A 267 -10.07 2.99 2.60
C VAL A 267 -9.20 1.74 2.55
N GLN A 268 -8.08 1.82 1.86
CA GLN A 268 -7.08 0.76 1.83
C GLN A 268 -6.00 1.13 2.83
N ILE A 269 -5.83 0.29 3.87
CA ILE A 269 -4.96 0.61 5.00
C ILE A 269 -3.49 0.49 4.61
N ASN A 270 -2.74 1.59 4.79
CA ASN A 270 -1.29 1.64 4.66
C ASN A 270 -0.64 0.86 5.82
N PHE A 271 0.45 0.13 5.54
CA PHE A 271 1.11 -0.69 6.55
C PHE A 271 2.32 -0.02 7.21
N GLY A 272 2.77 1.14 6.76
CA GLY A 272 3.91 1.84 7.37
C GLY A 272 3.72 2.05 8.89
N SER A 273 4.72 1.69 9.68
CA SER A 273 4.65 1.81 11.15
C SER A 273 4.37 3.25 11.59
N GLY A 274 4.93 4.24 10.88
CA GLY A 274 4.66 5.65 11.13
C GLY A 274 3.24 6.08 10.75
N PHE A 275 2.57 5.37 9.84
CA PHE A 275 1.16 5.60 9.50
C PHE A 275 0.21 5.02 10.55
N LEU A 276 0.66 3.97 11.23
CA LEU A 276 -0.14 3.20 12.17
C LEU A 276 -0.06 3.74 13.61
N ARG A 277 1.06 4.40 13.98
CA ARG A 277 1.31 4.82 15.36
C ARG A 277 1.98 6.19 15.42
N ASP A 278 1.38 7.11 16.17
CA ASP A 278 1.89 8.48 16.34
C ASP A 278 3.22 8.54 17.08
N ASP A 279 3.42 7.69 18.09
CA ASP A 279 4.68 7.64 18.84
C ASP A 279 5.86 7.21 17.96
N ILE A 280 5.62 6.32 16.98
CA ILE A 280 6.63 5.92 15.99
C ILE A 280 6.86 7.06 15.00
N ARG A 281 5.81 7.64 14.43
CA ARG A 281 5.87 8.73 13.46
C ARG A 281 6.67 9.92 13.99
N VAL A 282 6.32 10.39 15.18
CA VAL A 282 7.00 11.55 15.80
C VAL A 282 8.50 11.29 15.99
N ARG A 283 8.88 10.08 16.41
CA ARG A 283 10.29 9.71 16.57
C ARG A 283 11.01 9.58 15.24
N MET A 284 10.36 9.03 14.21
CA MET A 284 10.90 8.95 12.86
C MET A 284 11.09 10.35 12.26
N ASP A 285 10.15 11.28 12.45
CA ASP A 285 10.29 12.66 12.01
C ASP A 285 11.49 13.35 12.69
N GLN A 286 11.66 13.15 14.00
CA GLN A 286 12.78 13.69 14.77
C GLN A 286 14.15 13.14 14.31
N THR A 287 14.19 11.87 13.92
CA THR A 287 15.43 11.18 13.51
C THR A 287 15.69 11.26 12.00
N GLY A 288 14.69 11.54 11.20
CA GLY A 288 14.76 11.57 9.74
C GLY A 288 15.79 12.55 9.17
N ALA A 289 16.09 13.63 9.91
CA ALA A 289 17.15 14.57 9.52
C ALA A 289 18.54 13.91 9.52
N ALA A 290 18.85 13.08 10.52
CA ALA A 290 20.12 12.36 10.63
C ALA A 290 20.26 11.32 9.50
N VAL A 291 19.18 10.58 9.20
CA VAL A 291 19.17 9.63 8.07
C VAL A 291 19.40 10.38 6.76
N ARG A 292 18.69 11.48 6.50
CA ARG A 292 18.91 12.29 5.28
C ARG A 292 20.33 12.83 5.18
N ALA A 293 20.91 13.31 6.29
CA ALA A 293 22.28 13.80 6.31
C ALA A 293 23.28 12.70 5.91
N TYR A 294 23.11 11.49 6.46
CA TYR A 294 23.92 10.33 6.09
C TYR A 294 23.81 9.99 4.59
N LEU A 295 22.59 9.98 4.05
CA LEU A 295 22.36 9.69 2.62
C LEU A 295 23.09 10.70 1.72
N VAL A 296 23.00 12.00 2.06
CA VAL A 296 23.70 13.06 1.32
C VAL A 296 25.20 12.91 1.40
N GLU A 297 25.76 12.70 2.60
CA GLU A 297 27.20 12.53 2.83
C GLU A 297 27.80 11.37 2.02
N HIS A 298 27.04 10.25 1.92
CA HIS A 298 27.51 9.04 1.24
C HIS A 298 27.01 8.92 -0.20
N ASN A 299 26.32 9.95 -0.72
CA ASN A 299 25.70 9.95 -2.07
C ASN A 299 24.83 8.72 -2.32
N LEU A 300 23.98 8.38 -1.33
CA LEU A 300 23.07 7.24 -1.37
C LEU A 300 21.63 7.69 -1.68
N ARG A 301 20.90 6.83 -2.37
CA ARG A 301 19.44 6.95 -2.50
C ARG A 301 18.77 6.17 -1.35
N SER A 302 17.55 6.52 -1.00
CA SER A 302 16.83 5.95 0.15
C SER A 302 16.66 4.42 0.09
N LEU A 303 16.62 3.83 -1.11
CA LEU A 303 16.45 2.39 -1.32
C LEU A 303 17.77 1.64 -1.60
N ASP A 304 18.92 2.32 -1.54
CA ASP A 304 20.22 1.64 -1.62
C ASP A 304 20.43 0.77 -0.36
N GLU A 305 21.06 -0.39 -0.50
CA GLU A 305 21.24 -1.34 0.63
C GLU A 305 21.94 -0.73 1.84
N ASP A 306 22.95 0.11 1.59
CA ASP A 306 23.67 0.79 2.66
C ASP A 306 22.80 1.84 3.36
N ALA A 307 21.90 2.50 2.62
CA ALA A 307 20.93 3.44 3.16
C ALA A 307 19.92 2.72 4.07
N VAL A 308 19.33 1.63 3.58
CA VAL A 308 18.37 0.81 4.35
C VAL A 308 19.04 0.21 5.59
N ARG A 309 20.28 -0.31 5.43
CA ARG A 309 21.05 -0.84 6.56
C ARG A 309 21.34 0.22 7.61
N PHE A 310 21.76 1.42 7.19
CA PHE A 310 22.00 2.54 8.11
C PHE A 310 20.70 2.95 8.81
N ALA A 311 19.62 3.19 8.07
CA ALA A 311 18.33 3.58 8.64
C ALA A 311 17.83 2.59 9.69
N ARG A 312 17.96 1.28 9.41
CA ARG A 312 17.62 0.19 10.34
C ARG A 312 18.49 0.20 11.59
N ALA A 313 19.82 0.29 11.43
CA ALA A 313 20.75 0.33 12.56
C ALA A 313 20.48 1.56 13.44
N TYR A 314 20.27 2.72 12.83
CA TYR A 314 19.98 3.96 13.51
C TYR A 314 18.63 3.90 14.24
N ARG A 315 17.60 3.33 13.61
CA ARG A 315 16.29 3.07 14.25
C ARG A 315 16.44 2.23 15.52
N LEU A 316 17.22 1.15 15.46
CA LEU A 316 17.49 0.28 16.60
C LEU A 316 18.27 1.01 17.71
N GLU A 317 19.29 1.77 17.35
CA GLU A 317 20.08 2.58 18.30
C GLU A 317 19.20 3.60 19.01
N GLN A 318 18.29 4.26 18.29
CA GLN A 318 17.33 5.21 18.86
C GLN A 318 16.18 4.50 19.62
N GLY A 319 16.11 3.18 19.60
CA GLY A 319 15.05 2.40 20.24
C GLY A 319 13.66 2.70 19.67
N ILE A 320 13.54 3.01 18.37
CA ILE A 320 12.26 3.26 17.72
C ILE A 320 11.63 1.91 17.37
N PRO A 321 10.47 1.54 17.95
CA PRO A 321 9.83 0.26 17.68
C PRO A 321 9.27 0.19 16.24
N TYR A 322 8.94 -1.01 15.81
CA TYR A 322 8.03 -1.21 14.69
C TYR A 322 6.60 -1.32 15.20
N ALA A 323 5.63 -0.98 14.38
CA ALA A 323 4.26 -1.43 14.55
C ALA A 323 4.20 -2.95 14.34
N ASP A 324 3.06 -3.56 14.60
CA ASP A 324 2.82 -4.98 14.36
C ASP A 324 1.49 -5.23 13.64
N VAL A 325 1.20 -6.49 13.37
CA VAL A 325 -0.05 -6.95 12.73
C VAL A 325 -1.29 -6.44 13.48
N SER A 326 -1.22 -6.37 14.83
CA SER A 326 -2.32 -5.89 15.67
C SER A 326 -2.59 -4.40 15.46
N ASP A 327 -1.54 -3.61 15.17
CA ASP A 327 -1.68 -2.20 14.85
C ASP A 327 -2.45 -2.00 13.52
N VAL A 328 -2.13 -2.77 12.47
CA VAL A 328 -2.89 -2.74 11.21
C VAL A 328 -4.35 -3.14 11.45
N ALA A 329 -4.57 -4.23 12.19
CA ALA A 329 -5.92 -4.69 12.51
C ALA A 329 -6.73 -3.66 13.31
N ARG A 330 -6.10 -2.86 14.19
CA ARG A 330 -6.78 -1.74 14.89
C ARG A 330 -7.31 -0.67 13.95
N HIS A 331 -6.60 -0.35 12.88
CA HIS A 331 -7.09 0.57 11.86
C HIS A 331 -8.29 0.00 11.11
N ILE A 332 -8.27 -1.30 10.79
CA ILE A 332 -9.41 -2.00 10.17
C ILE A 332 -10.62 -2.01 11.11
N ASP A 333 -10.42 -2.31 12.41
CA ASP A 333 -11.47 -2.24 13.43
C ASP A 333 -12.08 -0.83 13.51
N HIS A 334 -11.24 0.20 13.46
CA HIS A 334 -11.70 1.59 13.55
C HIS A 334 -12.59 1.97 12.36
N VAL A 335 -12.20 1.62 11.12
CA VAL A 335 -13.05 1.84 9.94
C VAL A 335 -14.35 1.04 10.07
N LYS A 336 -14.28 -0.24 10.46
CA LYS A 336 -15.46 -1.09 10.69
C LYS A 336 -16.40 -0.49 11.73
N LEU A 337 -15.86 0.06 12.83
CA LEU A 337 -16.64 0.73 13.87
C LEU A 337 -17.36 1.98 13.35
N LEU A 338 -16.70 2.78 12.51
CA LEU A 338 -17.26 4.04 12.01
C LEU A 338 -18.31 3.86 10.92
N VAL A 339 -18.09 2.90 9.99
CA VAL A 339 -18.82 2.84 8.73
C VAL A 339 -19.15 1.42 8.25
N GLY A 340 -18.78 0.39 9.00
CA GLY A 340 -18.96 -1.01 8.62
C GLY A 340 -17.78 -1.57 7.81
N VAL A 341 -17.76 -2.91 7.68
CA VAL A 341 -16.66 -3.66 7.05
C VAL A 341 -16.59 -3.44 5.54
N ASP A 342 -17.64 -2.95 4.91
CA ASP A 342 -17.74 -2.79 3.46
C ASP A 342 -16.86 -1.68 2.89
N HIS A 343 -16.14 -0.93 3.74
CA HIS A 343 -15.39 0.27 3.37
C HIS A 343 -13.90 0.22 3.69
N VAL A 344 -13.34 -0.98 3.90
CA VAL A 344 -11.93 -1.16 4.24
C VAL A 344 -11.29 -2.31 3.45
N GLY A 345 -9.98 -2.20 3.16
CA GLY A 345 -9.16 -3.20 2.48
C GLY A 345 -7.67 -2.96 2.70
N PHE A 346 -6.81 -3.53 1.86
CA PHE A 346 -5.36 -3.48 1.96
C PHE A 346 -4.75 -2.56 0.92
N GLY A 347 -3.87 -1.66 1.35
CA GLY A 347 -3.05 -0.79 0.52
C GLY A 347 -1.69 -0.64 1.18
N SER A 348 -0.89 -1.71 1.14
CA SER A 348 0.26 -1.93 2.01
C SER A 348 1.37 -0.90 1.87
N ASP A 349 1.54 -0.37 0.66
CA ASP A 349 2.67 0.49 0.30
C ASP A 349 4.03 -0.26 0.36
N PHE A 350 4.00 -1.60 0.13
CA PHE A 350 5.21 -2.40 -0.02
C PHE A 350 6.08 -1.86 -1.15
N GLU A 351 7.38 -1.98 -1.00
CA GLU A 351 8.43 -1.42 -1.86
C GLU A 351 8.61 0.11 -1.74
N GLY A 352 7.68 0.86 -1.11
CA GLY A 352 7.74 2.31 -0.90
C GLY A 352 8.23 2.73 0.48
N LEU A 353 8.13 1.86 1.49
CA LEU A 353 8.31 2.21 2.91
C LEU A 353 9.72 1.93 3.45
N GLY A 354 10.59 1.24 2.70
CA GLY A 354 11.90 0.84 3.18
C GLY A 354 11.80 -0.04 4.44
N ASP A 355 12.49 0.34 5.54
CA ASP A 355 12.49 -0.47 6.79
C ASP A 355 11.29 -0.16 7.72
N ASP A 356 10.23 0.55 7.26
CA ASP A 356 9.12 0.96 8.15
C ASP A 356 7.97 -0.03 8.24
N LEU A 357 8.10 -1.22 7.68
CA LEU A 357 7.06 -2.24 7.68
C LEU A 357 6.86 -2.88 9.06
N PRO A 358 5.62 -3.30 9.43
CA PRO A 358 5.29 -3.85 10.74
C PRO A 358 5.87 -5.25 10.95
N GLU A 359 6.08 -5.63 12.20
CA GLU A 359 6.39 -7.03 12.54
C GLU A 359 5.23 -7.95 12.15
N GLY A 360 5.57 -9.03 11.46
CA GLY A 360 4.61 -9.99 10.91
C GLY A 360 4.04 -9.61 9.53
N LEU A 361 4.38 -8.41 9.00
CA LEU A 361 4.00 -7.91 7.68
C LEU A 361 5.21 -7.27 6.98
N LYS A 362 6.39 -7.88 7.07
CA LYS A 362 7.63 -7.38 6.47
C LYS A 362 7.71 -7.60 4.96
N ASP A 363 6.83 -8.40 4.41
CA ASP A 363 6.72 -8.64 2.96
C ASP A 363 5.34 -9.23 2.61
N VAL A 364 5.09 -9.40 1.33
CA VAL A 364 3.80 -9.88 0.79
C VAL A 364 3.41 -11.30 1.22
N SER A 365 4.27 -12.07 1.88
CA SER A 365 3.90 -13.36 2.46
C SER A 365 3.15 -13.22 3.80
N GLY A 366 3.08 -12.01 4.36
CA GLY A 366 2.52 -11.74 5.67
C GLY A 366 0.99 -11.62 5.74
N TYR A 367 0.26 -11.54 4.63
CA TYR A 367 -1.21 -11.37 4.66
C TYR A 367 -1.95 -12.42 5.50
N PRO A 368 -1.56 -13.71 5.52
CA PRO A 368 -2.20 -14.69 6.41
C PRO A 368 -2.08 -14.33 7.89
N ASN A 369 -1.01 -13.63 8.32
CA ASN A 369 -0.87 -13.18 9.70
C ASN A 369 -1.93 -12.13 10.04
N LEU A 370 -2.18 -11.17 9.11
CA LEU A 370 -3.21 -10.17 9.30
C LEU A 370 -4.61 -10.79 9.29
N ILE A 371 -4.87 -11.74 8.40
CA ILE A 371 -6.14 -12.50 8.38
C ILE A 371 -6.33 -13.26 9.69
N ALA A 372 -5.28 -13.91 10.22
CA ALA A 372 -5.35 -14.63 11.51
C ALA A 372 -5.67 -13.68 12.67
N GLU A 373 -5.11 -12.48 12.68
CA GLU A 373 -5.40 -11.45 13.67
C GLU A 373 -6.85 -10.97 13.56
N LEU A 374 -7.36 -10.73 12.35
CA LEU A 374 -8.76 -10.35 12.13
C LEU A 374 -9.72 -11.47 12.58
N LEU A 375 -9.41 -12.75 12.30
CA LEU A 375 -10.17 -13.89 12.81
C LEU A 375 -10.14 -13.97 14.34
N ALA A 376 -9.02 -13.65 14.98
CA ALA A 376 -8.91 -13.57 16.44
C ALA A 376 -9.81 -12.48 17.03
N ARG A 377 -10.05 -11.39 16.29
CA ARG A 377 -10.95 -10.28 16.64
C ARG A 377 -12.42 -10.56 16.29
N GLY A 378 -12.74 -11.77 15.79
CA GLY A 378 -14.10 -12.19 15.53
C GLY A 378 -14.67 -11.79 14.16
N TYR A 379 -13.81 -11.46 13.20
CA TYR A 379 -14.26 -11.28 11.81
C TYR A 379 -14.70 -12.62 11.22
N SER A 380 -15.80 -12.60 10.49
CA SER A 380 -16.31 -13.76 9.75
C SER A 380 -15.51 -13.99 8.45
N ASP A 381 -15.65 -15.18 7.84
CA ASP A 381 -15.08 -15.46 6.52
C ASP A 381 -15.60 -14.47 5.46
N ASP A 382 -16.88 -14.08 5.54
CA ASP A 382 -17.48 -13.07 4.65
C ASP A 382 -16.82 -11.68 4.86
N ASP A 383 -16.57 -11.28 6.11
CA ASP A 383 -15.84 -10.02 6.39
C ASP A 383 -14.43 -10.07 5.77
N ILE A 384 -13.72 -11.18 5.94
CA ILE A 384 -12.38 -11.38 5.36
C ILE A 384 -12.43 -11.31 3.83
N GLN A 385 -13.40 -11.99 3.20
CA GLN A 385 -13.57 -11.93 1.74
C GLN A 385 -13.76 -10.49 1.23
N LYS A 386 -14.57 -9.70 1.95
CA LYS A 386 -14.80 -8.28 1.64
C LYS A 386 -13.51 -7.47 1.74
N ILE A 387 -12.75 -7.63 2.84
CA ILE A 387 -11.51 -6.90 3.10
C ILE A 387 -10.43 -7.30 2.09
N CYS A 388 -10.29 -8.59 1.77
CA CYS A 388 -9.29 -9.08 0.83
C CYS A 388 -9.41 -8.49 -0.57
N GLY A 389 -10.62 -8.16 -1.04
CA GLY A 389 -10.78 -7.58 -2.39
C GLY A 389 -12.21 -7.23 -2.75
N GLY A 390 -13.22 -7.83 -2.08
CA GLY A 390 -14.63 -7.63 -2.40
C GLY A 390 -15.04 -6.17 -2.38
N ASN A 391 -14.59 -5.41 -1.38
CA ASN A 391 -14.88 -3.99 -1.23
C ASN A 391 -14.26 -3.15 -2.34
N PHE A 392 -13.01 -3.44 -2.72
CA PHE A 392 -12.33 -2.77 -3.82
C PHE A 392 -13.07 -3.01 -5.15
N PHE A 393 -13.42 -4.25 -5.45
CA PHE A 393 -14.16 -4.60 -6.67
C PHE A 393 -15.53 -3.95 -6.71
N ARG A 394 -16.24 -3.88 -5.59
CA ARG A 394 -17.53 -3.18 -5.49
C ARG A 394 -17.39 -1.70 -5.87
N ALA A 395 -16.38 -1.02 -5.32
CA ALA A 395 -16.12 0.38 -5.62
C ALA A 395 -15.74 0.57 -7.10
N TRP A 396 -14.84 -0.28 -7.63
CA TRP A 396 -14.44 -0.24 -9.05
C TRP A 396 -15.64 -0.46 -9.99
N SER A 397 -16.44 -1.47 -9.75
CA SER A 397 -17.67 -1.74 -10.54
C SER A 397 -18.66 -0.56 -10.52
N ALA A 398 -18.77 0.15 -9.39
CA ALA A 398 -19.59 1.35 -9.29
C ALA A 398 -19.00 2.52 -10.12
N VAL A 399 -17.69 2.68 -10.16
CA VAL A 399 -17.01 3.65 -11.03
C VAL A 399 -17.29 3.36 -12.50
N ASP A 400 -17.14 2.10 -12.93
CA ASP A 400 -17.44 1.68 -14.31
C ASP A 400 -18.93 1.92 -14.66
N SER A 401 -19.83 1.75 -13.70
CA SER A 401 -21.26 1.99 -13.90
C SER A 401 -21.57 3.47 -14.11
N VAL A 402 -20.95 4.35 -13.30
CA VAL A 402 -21.07 5.81 -13.47
C VAL A 402 -20.51 6.26 -14.83
N ALA A 403 -19.37 5.72 -15.23
CA ALA A 403 -18.76 6.08 -16.53
C ALA A 403 -19.69 5.69 -17.69
N ARG A 404 -20.27 4.48 -17.68
CA ARG A 404 -21.25 4.08 -18.71
C ARG A 404 -22.43 5.04 -18.81
N ILE A 405 -22.97 5.48 -17.68
CA ILE A 405 -24.07 6.46 -17.64
C ILE A 405 -23.63 7.80 -18.25
N MET A 406 -22.48 8.33 -17.81
CA MET A 406 -21.97 9.62 -18.30
C MET A 406 -21.66 9.62 -19.80
N GLN A 407 -21.15 8.50 -20.33
CA GLN A 407 -20.86 8.36 -21.77
C GLN A 407 -22.15 8.33 -22.61
N THR A 408 -23.28 7.87 -22.05
CA THR A 408 -24.58 7.95 -22.75
C THR A 408 -25.21 9.34 -22.66
N GLU A 409 -24.98 10.08 -21.56
CA GLU A 409 -25.46 11.46 -21.37
C GLU A 409 -24.73 12.46 -22.31
N THR A 410 -23.46 12.19 -22.63
CA THR A 410 -22.64 13.05 -23.49
C THR A 410 -22.07 12.20 -24.64
N PRO A 411 -22.76 12.09 -25.78
CA PRO A 411 -22.25 11.39 -26.94
C PRO A 411 -20.89 12.00 -27.36
N VAL A 412 -19.85 11.18 -27.44
CA VAL A 412 -18.55 11.61 -27.97
C VAL A 412 -18.77 12.00 -29.46
N PRO A 413 -18.40 13.21 -29.90
CA PRO A 413 -18.42 13.53 -31.32
C PRO A 413 -17.59 12.49 -32.08
N PRO A 414 -18.03 12.02 -33.27
CA PRO A 414 -17.24 11.08 -34.03
C PRO A 414 -15.87 11.69 -34.33
N ALA A 415 -14.81 10.88 -34.10
CA ALA A 415 -13.45 11.30 -34.39
C ALA A 415 -13.39 11.82 -35.84
N VAL A 416 -12.98 13.07 -36.02
CA VAL A 416 -12.66 13.63 -37.34
C VAL A 416 -11.46 12.79 -37.83
N ARG A 417 -11.69 12.03 -38.91
CA ARG A 417 -10.67 11.18 -39.55
C ARG A 417 -9.65 12.03 -40.29
#